data_fade2012eb83ce46d9c5a558efa67ca9
#
_entry.id   fade2012eb83ce46d9c5a558efa67ca9
#
_cell.length_a   1.000
_cell.length_b   1.000
_cell.length_c   1.000
_cell.angle_alpha   90.00
_cell.angle_beta   90.00
_cell.angle_gamma   90.00
#
_symmetry.space_group_name_H-M   'P 1'
#
loop_
_entity.id
_entity.type
_entity.pdbx_description
1 polymer ?
#
loop_
_entity_poly.entity_id
_entity_poly.type
_entity_poly.pdbx_seq_one_letter_code
_entity_poly.pdbx_strand_id
1 'polypeptide(L)'
;ALEPGQRITGRAKWQDAGRIHENDVTTFTSRGVFALLYVQEDAAVEQGSAGSLRWLPQRMARAMREKIAAIWDDGTTAAFVTAELTGDRSGLSVEDETAMSQAGLSHLFAVSGLHCAFLVSLLGLLLGSRRRLFAGVSMAVLAFYMLMVGLSPSVVRACVMQAFVLAAPLFKRDSDGLTSLGAAL
;
A
#
# COMPACT_ATOMS: atom_id res chain seq x y z
N ALA A 1 -12.11 15.74 4.22
CA ALA A 1 -11.51 14.57 3.55
C ALA A 1 -12.57 13.48 3.42
N LEU A 2 -12.60 12.78 2.28
CA LEU A 2 -13.53 11.69 2.03
C LEU A 2 -13.17 10.46 2.87
N GLU A 3 -14.19 9.74 3.36
CA GLU A 3 -13.98 8.54 4.14
C GLU A 3 -14.09 7.27 3.29
N PRO A 4 -13.29 6.24 3.59
CA PRO A 4 -13.40 4.96 2.89
C PRO A 4 -14.80 4.37 3.04
N GLY A 5 -15.46 4.08 1.92
CA GLY A 5 -16.82 3.56 1.88
C GLY A 5 -17.91 4.60 1.66
N GLN A 6 -17.61 5.88 1.60
CA GLN A 6 -18.55 6.91 1.18
C GLN A 6 -18.85 6.79 -0.32
N ARG A 7 -20.08 7.11 -0.68
CA ARG A 7 -20.54 7.14 -2.07
C ARG A 7 -20.64 8.59 -2.53
N ILE A 8 -19.97 8.89 -3.62
CA ILE A 8 -20.05 10.22 -4.25
C ILE A 8 -20.99 10.11 -5.44
N THR A 9 -22.01 10.95 -5.44
CA THR A 9 -22.95 11.08 -6.54
C THR A 9 -22.89 12.50 -7.06
N GLY A 10 -22.55 12.68 -8.32
CA GLY A 10 -22.40 14.00 -8.93
C GLY A 10 -21.94 13.92 -10.36
N ARG A 11 -21.81 15.08 -10.99
CA ARG A 11 -21.25 15.20 -12.32
C ARG A 11 -19.71 15.22 -12.21
N ALA A 12 -19.05 14.40 -12.99
CA ALA A 12 -17.60 14.37 -13.04
C ALA A 12 -17.12 14.52 -14.47
N LYS A 13 -16.04 15.27 -14.66
CA LYS A 13 -15.33 15.35 -15.92
C LYS A 13 -14.25 14.26 -15.92
N TRP A 14 -14.31 13.39 -16.91
CA TRP A 14 -13.32 12.33 -17.08
C TRP A 14 -12.14 12.85 -17.90
N GLN A 15 -10.94 12.47 -17.51
CA GLN A 15 -9.70 12.72 -18.24
C GLN A 15 -8.80 11.49 -18.17
N ASP A 16 -8.13 11.19 -19.28
CA ASP A 16 -7.10 10.15 -19.32
C ASP A 16 -5.91 10.57 -18.46
N ALA A 17 -5.52 9.69 -17.54
CA ALA A 17 -4.40 9.95 -16.63
C ALA A 17 -3.02 9.93 -17.33
N GLY A 18 -2.94 9.34 -18.52
CA GLY A 18 -1.75 9.37 -19.38
C GLY A 18 -1.58 10.67 -20.16
N ARG A 19 -2.63 11.52 -20.22
CA ARG A 19 -2.62 12.78 -20.97
C ARG A 19 -3.13 13.94 -20.15
N ILE A 20 -2.25 14.87 -19.82
CA ILE A 20 -2.61 16.11 -19.11
C ILE A 20 -2.22 17.29 -20.00
N HIS A 21 -3.22 18.12 -20.37
CA HIS A 21 -3.01 19.29 -21.23
C HIS A 21 -2.27 18.95 -22.54
N GLU A 22 -2.69 17.88 -23.23
CA GLU A 22 -2.11 17.39 -24.48
C GLU A 22 -0.68 16.83 -24.37
N ASN A 23 -0.08 16.82 -23.20
CA ASN A 23 1.23 16.20 -22.95
C ASN A 23 1.08 14.78 -22.39
N ASP A 24 1.89 13.86 -22.89
CA ASP A 24 1.97 12.50 -22.35
C ASP A 24 2.66 12.53 -20.99
N VAL A 25 1.96 12.07 -19.94
CA VAL A 25 2.44 12.10 -18.56
C VAL A 25 2.41 10.68 -17.99
N THR A 26 3.54 10.23 -17.49
CA THR A 26 3.66 8.89 -16.88
C THR A 26 3.43 8.86 -15.37
N THR A 27 3.32 10.03 -14.73
CA THR A 27 3.25 10.17 -13.26
C THR A 27 2.10 9.38 -12.63
N PHE A 28 0.94 9.39 -13.26
CA PHE A 28 -0.24 8.68 -12.75
C PHE A 28 -0.28 7.23 -13.21
N THR A 29 0.05 6.98 -14.47
CA THR A 29 0.03 5.63 -15.06
C THR A 29 1.07 4.71 -14.42
N SER A 30 2.24 5.25 -14.04
CA SER A 30 3.26 4.51 -13.27
C SER A 30 2.79 4.08 -11.87
N ARG A 31 1.75 4.76 -11.35
CA ARG A 31 1.10 4.42 -10.07
C ARG A 31 -0.15 3.54 -10.24
N GLY A 32 -0.42 3.07 -11.46
CA GLY A 32 -1.60 2.27 -11.77
C GLY A 32 -2.91 3.06 -11.86
N VAL A 33 -2.83 4.39 -11.98
CA VAL A 33 -3.99 5.27 -12.16
C VAL A 33 -4.12 5.57 -13.65
N PHE A 34 -5.20 5.11 -14.26
CA PHE A 34 -5.45 5.26 -15.70
C PHE A 34 -6.52 6.31 -16.05
N ALA A 35 -7.30 6.74 -15.06
CA ALA A 35 -8.34 7.73 -15.25
C ALA A 35 -8.38 8.72 -14.09
N LEU A 36 -8.52 10.00 -14.42
CA LEU A 36 -8.75 11.09 -13.46
C LEU A 36 -10.20 11.53 -13.58
N LEU A 37 -10.88 11.66 -12.45
CA LEU A 37 -12.24 12.15 -12.36
C LEU A 37 -12.26 13.47 -11.57
N TYR A 38 -12.55 14.56 -12.26
CA TYR A 38 -12.73 15.87 -11.62
C TYR A 38 -14.21 16.02 -11.25
N VAL A 39 -14.50 15.86 -9.99
CA VAL A 39 -15.86 15.98 -9.45
C VAL A 39 -16.20 17.46 -9.26
N GLN A 40 -17.38 17.87 -9.72
CA GLN A 40 -17.84 19.25 -9.56
C GLN A 40 -18.29 19.51 -8.10
N GLU A 41 -18.33 20.79 -7.70
CA GLU A 41 -18.64 21.21 -6.33
C GLU A 41 -20.07 20.85 -5.87
N ASP A 42 -20.95 20.54 -6.81
CA ASP A 42 -22.34 20.13 -6.55
C ASP A 42 -22.49 18.63 -6.21
N ALA A 43 -21.39 17.91 -6.09
CA ALA A 43 -21.43 16.48 -5.79
C ALA A 43 -21.93 16.20 -4.36
N ALA A 44 -22.97 15.40 -4.27
CA ALA A 44 -23.46 14.90 -2.99
C ALA A 44 -22.59 13.74 -2.49
N VAL A 45 -22.14 13.83 -1.24
CA VAL A 45 -21.43 12.77 -0.55
C VAL A 45 -22.39 12.06 0.38
N GLU A 46 -22.76 10.85 0.04
CA GLU A 46 -23.61 10.01 0.89
C GLU A 46 -22.75 9.20 1.85
N GLN A 47 -23.22 9.06 3.10
CA GLN A 47 -22.58 8.13 4.03
C GLN A 47 -22.77 6.70 3.50
N GLY A 48 -21.70 6.11 3.04
CA GLY A 48 -21.69 4.72 2.62
C GLY A 48 -21.67 3.76 3.80
N SER A 49 -21.59 2.47 3.50
CA SER A 49 -21.49 1.40 4.51
C SER A 49 -20.15 1.48 5.28
N ALA A 50 -20.03 2.48 6.15
CA ALA A 50 -18.82 2.72 6.95
C ALA A 50 -18.46 1.53 7.86
N GLY A 51 -19.39 0.63 8.15
CA GLY A 51 -19.20 -0.56 8.99
C GLY A 51 -18.74 -1.82 8.24
N SER A 52 -18.61 -1.78 6.91
CA SER A 52 -18.21 -2.96 6.14
C SER A 52 -16.76 -3.36 6.40
N LEU A 53 -16.52 -4.64 6.70
CA LEU A 53 -15.18 -5.22 6.85
C LEU A 53 -14.31 -5.04 5.61
N ARG A 54 -14.92 -4.83 4.44
CA ARG A 54 -14.22 -4.57 3.18
C ARG A 54 -13.31 -3.34 3.25
N TRP A 55 -13.72 -2.31 4.01
CA TRP A 55 -12.99 -1.05 4.13
C TRP A 55 -12.09 -0.99 5.37
N LEU A 56 -11.99 -2.09 6.12
CA LEU A 56 -11.17 -2.16 7.33
C LEU A 56 -9.69 -1.82 7.08
N PRO A 57 -9.01 -2.35 6.02
CA PRO A 57 -7.62 -2.01 5.77
C PRO A 57 -7.40 -0.52 5.52
N GLN A 58 -8.26 0.12 4.71
CA GLN A 58 -8.16 1.55 4.38
C GLN A 58 -8.46 2.43 5.60
N ARG A 59 -9.40 2.02 6.45
CA ARG A 59 -9.70 2.70 7.72
C ARG A 59 -8.52 2.62 8.68
N MET A 60 -7.86 1.46 8.76
CA MET A 60 -6.65 1.31 9.57
C MET A 60 -5.50 2.16 9.03
N ALA A 61 -5.29 2.19 7.72
CA ALA A 61 -4.28 3.07 7.10
C ALA A 61 -4.54 4.55 7.43
N ARG A 62 -5.81 4.98 7.36
CA ARG A 62 -6.21 6.33 7.77
C ARG A 62 -5.95 6.59 9.26
N ALA A 63 -6.38 5.69 10.13
CA ALA A 63 -6.17 5.83 11.58
C ALA A 63 -4.68 5.88 11.94
N MET A 64 -3.83 5.12 11.21
CA MET A 64 -2.37 5.21 11.36
C MET A 64 -1.85 6.59 10.96
N ARG A 65 -2.27 7.14 9.81
CA ARG A 65 -1.87 8.50 9.38
C ARG A 65 -2.28 9.56 10.39
N GLU A 66 -3.51 9.50 10.89
CA GLU A 66 -4.01 10.44 11.90
C GLU A 66 -3.19 10.36 13.20
N LYS A 67 -2.83 9.15 13.64
CA LYS A 67 -1.97 8.96 14.81
C LYS A 67 -0.54 9.45 14.59
N ILE A 68 0.03 9.18 13.41
CA ILE A 68 1.37 9.67 13.05
C ILE A 68 1.37 11.20 13.08
N ALA A 69 0.40 11.84 12.44
CA ALA A 69 0.27 13.29 12.45
C ALA A 69 0.04 13.90 13.85
N ALA A 70 -0.53 13.13 14.78
CA ALA A 70 -0.72 13.57 16.18
C ALA A 70 0.52 13.38 17.05
N ILE A 71 1.46 12.50 16.67
CA ILE A 71 2.70 12.23 17.44
C ILE A 71 3.81 13.20 17.04
N TRP A 72 3.91 13.53 15.77
CA TRP A 72 4.94 14.42 15.22
C TRP A 72 4.34 15.78 14.87
N ASP A 73 4.76 16.83 15.58
CA ASP A 73 4.38 18.22 15.29
C ASP A 73 5.02 18.74 13.98
N ASP A 74 6.15 18.14 13.59
CA ASP A 74 6.78 18.43 12.31
C ASP A 74 6.10 17.68 11.18
N GLY A 75 5.42 18.44 10.32
CA GLY A 75 4.70 17.90 9.17
C GLY A 75 5.58 17.09 8.21
N THR A 76 6.84 17.48 8.05
CA THR A 76 7.80 16.79 7.19
C THR A 76 8.12 15.39 7.74
N THR A 77 8.46 15.28 9.03
CA THR A 77 8.72 13.99 9.68
C THR A 77 7.48 13.09 9.65
N ALA A 78 6.30 13.66 9.94
CA ALA A 78 5.04 12.91 9.85
C ALA A 78 4.78 12.38 8.43
N ALA A 79 5.07 13.18 7.39
CA ALA A 79 4.93 12.77 5.99
C ALA A 79 5.90 11.63 5.63
N PHE A 80 7.15 11.69 6.08
CA PHE A 80 8.13 10.62 5.88
C PHE A 80 7.71 9.31 6.54
N VAL A 81 7.33 9.35 7.82
CA VAL A 81 6.88 8.16 8.57
C VAL A 81 5.61 7.58 7.93
N THR A 82 4.70 8.44 7.47
CA THR A 82 3.49 8.00 6.77
C THR A 82 3.83 7.30 5.45
N ALA A 83 4.71 7.89 4.65
CA ALA A 83 5.16 7.30 3.38
C ALA A 83 5.81 5.93 3.59
N GLU A 84 6.65 5.79 4.61
CA GLU A 84 7.34 4.55 4.94
C GLU A 84 6.37 3.45 5.40
N LEU A 85 5.42 3.76 6.28
CA LEU A 85 4.54 2.76 6.88
C LEU A 85 3.32 2.42 6.02
N THR A 86 2.79 3.39 5.28
CA THR A 86 1.53 3.23 4.51
C THR A 86 1.73 3.31 3.00
N GLY A 87 2.90 3.69 2.54
CA GLY A 87 3.18 3.95 1.12
C GLY A 87 2.56 5.25 0.59
N ASP A 88 1.90 6.02 1.43
CA ASP A 88 1.24 7.27 1.04
C ASP A 88 2.22 8.44 1.06
N ARG A 89 2.62 8.89 -0.12
CA ARG A 89 3.58 9.98 -0.32
C ARG A 89 2.92 11.34 -0.51
N SER A 90 1.61 11.44 -0.36
CA SER A 90 0.87 12.67 -0.65
C SER A 90 1.27 13.86 0.24
N GLY A 91 1.86 13.59 1.40
CA GLY A 91 2.37 14.60 2.32
C GLY A 91 3.81 15.06 2.07
N LEU A 92 4.55 14.40 1.17
CA LEU A 92 5.92 14.77 0.83
C LEU A 92 5.93 15.93 -0.17
N SER A 93 6.83 16.90 0.04
CA SER A 93 7.05 17.96 -0.94
C SER A 93 7.85 17.42 -2.15
N VAL A 94 7.75 18.11 -3.28
CA VAL A 94 8.55 17.79 -4.48
C VAL A 94 10.05 17.93 -4.19
N GLU A 95 10.41 18.85 -3.31
CA GLU A 95 11.80 19.08 -2.89
C GLU A 95 12.33 17.90 -2.07
N ASP A 96 11.52 17.39 -1.13
CA ASP A 96 11.86 16.21 -0.34
C ASP A 96 12.01 14.96 -1.22
N GLU A 97 11.07 14.72 -2.13
CA GLU A 97 11.15 13.60 -3.09
C GLU A 97 12.40 13.71 -3.98
N THR A 98 12.75 14.93 -4.41
CA THR A 98 13.93 15.17 -5.24
C THR A 98 15.22 14.95 -4.46
N ALA A 99 15.30 15.49 -3.23
CA ALA A 99 16.46 15.33 -2.35
C ALA A 99 16.72 13.84 -2.06
N MET A 100 15.66 13.07 -1.78
CA MET A 100 15.75 11.64 -1.54
C MET A 100 16.15 10.84 -2.80
N SER A 101 15.67 11.28 -3.96
CA SER A 101 16.06 10.68 -5.23
C SER A 101 17.54 10.91 -5.52
N GLN A 102 18.03 12.13 -5.29
CA GLN A 102 19.46 12.47 -5.45
C GLN A 102 20.35 11.72 -4.45
N ALA A 103 19.86 11.49 -3.23
CA ALA A 103 20.54 10.68 -2.22
C ALA A 103 20.49 9.16 -2.52
N GLY A 104 19.79 8.73 -3.57
CA GLY A 104 19.61 7.30 -3.90
C GLY A 104 18.66 6.56 -2.96
N LEU A 105 17.91 7.29 -2.12
CA LEU A 105 17.04 6.72 -1.08
C LEU A 105 15.58 6.55 -1.52
N SER A 106 15.26 6.79 -2.80
CA SER A 106 13.88 6.67 -3.33
C SER A 106 13.26 5.30 -3.10
N HIS A 107 14.09 4.25 -3.00
CA HIS A 107 13.64 2.88 -2.77
C HIS A 107 13.17 2.63 -1.34
N LEU A 108 13.53 3.47 -0.36
CA LEU A 108 13.07 3.36 1.03
C LEU A 108 11.58 3.69 1.14
N PHE A 109 11.10 4.67 0.37
CA PHE A 109 9.67 5.07 0.37
C PHE A 109 8.77 4.18 -0.49
N ALA A 110 9.34 3.28 -1.25
CA ALA A 110 8.54 2.22 -1.83
C ALA A 110 8.34 1.16 -0.76
N VAL A 111 7.13 0.99 -0.27
CA VAL A 111 6.83 -0.18 0.58
C VAL A 111 7.38 -1.40 -0.14
N SER A 112 8.38 -2.03 0.49
CA SER A 112 9.24 -2.99 -0.17
C SER A 112 9.05 -4.41 0.40
N GLY A 113 9.66 -5.37 -0.27
CA GLY A 113 9.72 -6.74 0.23
C GLY A 113 10.31 -6.86 1.64
N LEU A 114 11.14 -5.89 2.06
CA LEU A 114 11.71 -5.85 3.42
C LEU A 114 10.61 -5.70 4.49
N HIS A 115 9.61 -4.86 4.26
CA HIS A 115 8.47 -4.71 5.17
C HIS A 115 7.68 -6.01 5.31
N CYS A 116 7.42 -6.70 4.19
CA CYS A 116 6.76 -8.01 4.21
C CYS A 116 7.60 -9.05 4.95
N ALA A 117 8.92 -9.07 4.72
CA ALA A 117 9.83 -10.00 5.38
C ALA A 117 9.91 -9.72 6.89
N PHE A 118 9.96 -8.45 7.31
CA PHE A 118 9.94 -8.05 8.71
C PHE A 118 8.65 -8.50 9.41
N LEU A 119 7.49 -8.26 8.80
CA LEU A 119 6.20 -8.71 9.34
C LEU A 119 6.16 -10.23 9.52
N VAL A 120 6.60 -11.00 8.51
CA VAL A 120 6.65 -12.46 8.58
C VAL A 120 7.61 -12.93 9.66
N SER A 121 8.78 -12.31 9.78
CA SER A 121 9.77 -12.65 10.80
C SER A 121 9.25 -12.38 12.22
N LEU A 122 8.59 -11.24 12.42
CA LEU A 122 7.96 -10.89 13.68
C LEU A 122 6.86 -11.90 14.07
N LEU A 123 6.02 -12.29 13.12
CA LEU A 123 5.01 -13.34 13.32
C LEU A 123 5.65 -14.69 13.64
N GLY A 124 6.79 -15.00 13.02
CA GLY A 124 7.56 -16.22 13.31
C GLY A 124 8.06 -16.25 14.75
N LEU A 125 8.52 -15.10 15.24
CA LEU A 125 8.96 -14.96 16.63
C LEU A 125 7.80 -15.13 17.63
N LEU A 126 6.61 -14.59 17.30
CA LEU A 126 5.44 -14.61 18.17
C LEU A 126 4.72 -15.97 18.17
N LEU A 127 4.60 -16.64 17.01
CA LEU A 127 3.82 -17.87 16.85
C LEU A 127 4.64 -19.15 17.05
N GLY A 128 5.97 -19.05 17.10
CA GLY A 128 6.87 -20.15 17.37
C GLY A 128 6.78 -21.29 16.34
N SER A 129 6.89 -22.54 16.79
CA SER A 129 7.07 -23.73 15.94
C SER A 129 5.81 -24.29 15.27
N ARG A 130 4.65 -23.65 15.42
CA ARG A 130 3.37 -24.12 14.84
C ARG A 130 3.27 -23.80 13.35
N ARG A 131 4.01 -24.52 12.51
CA ARG A 131 4.18 -24.24 11.08
C ARG A 131 2.88 -23.89 10.32
N ARG A 132 1.81 -24.66 10.52
CA ARG A 132 0.53 -24.44 9.80
C ARG A 132 -0.17 -23.14 10.25
N LEU A 133 -0.18 -22.91 11.55
CA LEU A 133 -0.76 -21.69 12.11
C LEU A 133 0.04 -20.47 11.66
N PHE A 134 1.37 -20.52 11.77
CA PHE A 134 2.28 -19.49 11.31
C PHE A 134 2.06 -19.14 9.83
N ALA A 135 2.03 -20.16 8.94
CA ALA A 135 1.82 -19.91 7.52
C ALA A 135 0.44 -19.28 7.24
N GLY A 136 -0.63 -19.79 7.84
CA GLY A 136 -1.98 -19.27 7.65
C GLY A 136 -2.13 -17.83 8.15
N VAL A 137 -1.65 -17.55 9.37
CA VAL A 137 -1.70 -16.19 9.95
C VAL A 137 -0.84 -15.23 9.16
N SER A 138 0.38 -15.61 8.77
CA SER A 138 1.27 -14.77 7.97
C SER A 138 0.68 -14.44 6.61
N MET A 139 0.06 -15.39 5.93
CA MET A 139 -0.63 -15.16 4.65
C MET A 139 -1.80 -14.18 4.81
N ALA A 140 -2.61 -14.35 5.87
CA ALA A 140 -3.73 -13.43 6.17
C ALA A 140 -3.24 -12.00 6.47
N VAL A 141 -2.18 -11.87 7.27
CA VAL A 141 -1.57 -10.57 7.62
C VAL A 141 -0.96 -9.91 6.39
N LEU A 142 -0.25 -10.66 5.53
CA LEU A 142 0.30 -10.11 4.28
C LEU A 142 -0.80 -9.64 3.32
N ALA A 143 -1.87 -10.42 3.17
CA ALA A 143 -3.02 -10.03 2.35
C ALA A 143 -3.68 -8.75 2.90
N PHE A 144 -3.85 -8.67 4.20
CA PHE A 144 -4.38 -7.48 4.87
C PHE A 144 -3.47 -6.27 4.68
N TYR A 145 -2.16 -6.44 4.87
CA TYR A 145 -1.16 -5.39 4.69
C TYR A 145 -1.13 -4.87 3.24
N MET A 146 -1.20 -5.77 2.26
CA MET A 146 -1.28 -5.43 0.85
C MET A 146 -2.50 -4.55 0.53
N LEU A 147 -3.66 -4.85 1.13
CA LEU A 147 -4.88 -4.05 0.98
C LEU A 147 -4.81 -2.71 1.73
N MET A 148 -4.06 -2.65 2.82
CA MET A 148 -3.87 -1.44 3.63
C MET A 148 -2.95 -0.42 2.94
N VAL A 149 -1.83 -0.90 2.38
CA VAL A 149 -0.81 -0.06 1.74
C VAL A 149 -1.20 0.32 0.30
N GLY A 150 -2.12 -0.43 -0.29
CA GLY A 150 -2.48 -0.34 -1.69
C GLY A 150 -1.78 -1.41 -2.54
N LEU A 151 -2.40 -1.75 -3.66
CA LEU A 151 -1.96 -2.80 -4.56
C LEU A 151 -0.81 -2.34 -5.49
N SER A 152 0.24 -1.74 -4.92
CA SER A 152 1.39 -1.36 -5.73
C SER A 152 2.10 -2.61 -6.27
N PRO A 153 2.65 -2.60 -7.49
CA PRO A 153 3.30 -3.76 -8.09
C PRO A 153 4.42 -4.35 -7.22
N SER A 154 5.16 -3.49 -6.51
CA SER A 154 6.24 -3.91 -5.60
C SER A 154 5.72 -4.72 -4.41
N VAL A 155 4.64 -4.25 -3.78
CA VAL A 155 4.03 -4.92 -2.62
C VAL A 155 3.37 -6.23 -3.04
N VAL A 156 2.62 -6.23 -4.15
CA VAL A 156 1.97 -7.44 -4.69
C VAL A 156 3.02 -8.52 -4.96
N ARG A 157 4.08 -8.18 -5.66
CA ARG A 157 5.18 -9.10 -5.95
C ARG A 157 5.81 -9.66 -4.68
N ALA A 158 6.12 -8.80 -3.71
CA ALA A 158 6.69 -9.23 -2.43
C ALA A 158 5.75 -10.16 -1.65
N CYS A 159 4.46 -9.84 -1.59
CA CYS A 159 3.46 -10.68 -0.93
C CYS A 159 3.30 -12.05 -1.62
N VAL A 160 3.30 -12.08 -2.95
CA VAL A 160 3.24 -13.33 -3.72
C VAL A 160 4.48 -14.19 -3.43
N MET A 161 5.68 -13.62 -3.50
CA MET A 161 6.92 -14.34 -3.17
C MET A 161 6.88 -14.93 -1.76
N GLN A 162 6.49 -14.12 -0.77
CA GLN A 162 6.38 -14.59 0.62
C GLN A 162 5.31 -15.68 0.78
N ALA A 163 4.19 -15.58 0.07
CA ALA A 163 3.15 -16.60 0.10
C ALA A 163 3.68 -17.96 -0.43
N PHE A 164 4.48 -17.95 -1.51
CA PHE A 164 5.11 -19.18 -2.02
C PHE A 164 6.09 -19.78 -0.99
N VAL A 165 6.93 -18.95 -0.37
CA VAL A 165 7.87 -19.38 0.67
C VAL A 165 7.13 -20.00 1.87
N LEU A 166 6.04 -19.37 2.30
CA LEU A 166 5.21 -19.84 3.43
C LEU A 166 4.39 -21.09 3.09
N ALA A 167 3.99 -21.26 1.83
CA ALA A 167 3.22 -22.42 1.37
C ALA A 167 4.10 -23.65 1.16
N ALA A 168 5.34 -23.53 0.73
CA ALA A 168 6.23 -24.64 0.40
C ALA A 168 6.32 -25.71 1.51
N PRO A 169 6.53 -25.37 2.79
CA PRO A 169 6.57 -26.36 3.88
C PRO A 169 5.24 -27.06 4.14
N LEU A 170 4.09 -26.42 3.76
CA LEU A 170 2.77 -27.05 3.90
C LEU A 170 2.59 -28.22 2.90
N PHE A 171 3.21 -28.09 1.73
CA PHE A 171 3.23 -29.12 0.68
C PHE A 171 4.43 -30.08 0.78
N LYS A 172 5.18 -30.03 1.91
CA LYS A 172 6.41 -30.83 2.12
C LYS A 172 7.45 -30.62 1.01
N ARG A 173 7.54 -29.41 0.48
CA ARG A 173 8.55 -29.00 -0.50
C ARG A 173 9.51 -28.00 0.17
N ASP A 174 10.74 -28.03 -0.28
CA ASP A 174 11.71 -27.01 0.11
C ASP A 174 11.34 -25.67 -0.55
N SER A 175 11.47 -24.60 0.22
CA SER A 175 11.24 -23.26 -0.30
C SER A 175 12.41 -22.87 -1.19
N ASP A 176 12.14 -22.60 -2.48
CA ASP A 176 13.13 -22.09 -3.42
C ASP A 176 12.80 -20.63 -3.79
N GLY A 177 13.77 -19.76 -3.53
CA GLY A 177 13.63 -18.32 -3.80
C GLY A 177 13.52 -18.00 -5.29
N LEU A 178 14.15 -18.78 -6.17
CA LEU A 178 14.08 -18.59 -7.62
C LEU A 178 12.69 -18.95 -8.16
N THR A 179 12.11 -20.04 -7.68
CA THR A 179 10.74 -20.43 -8.04
C THR A 179 9.72 -19.36 -7.57
N SER A 180 9.88 -18.84 -6.36
CA SER A 180 8.99 -17.78 -5.85
C SER A 180 9.14 -16.47 -6.60
N LEU A 181 10.35 -16.13 -7.05
CA LEU A 181 10.60 -14.96 -7.90
C LEU A 181 9.94 -15.13 -9.28
N GLY A 182 10.12 -16.30 -9.93
CA GLY A 182 9.49 -16.58 -11.22
C GLY A 182 7.96 -16.56 -11.19
N ALA A 183 7.35 -16.93 -10.06
CA ALA A 183 5.89 -16.87 -9.88
C ALA A 183 5.36 -15.45 -9.63
N ALA A 184 6.24 -14.51 -9.27
CA ALA A 184 5.88 -13.12 -8.94
C ALA A 184 6.19 -12.12 -10.06
N LEU A 185 6.79 -12.57 -11.16
CA LEU A 185 7.06 -11.79 -12.37
C LEU A 185 5.88 -11.87 -13.34
#